data_8d6ed264b277bf6012ccbc77f05b39f0
#
_entry.id   8d6ed264b277bf6012ccbc77f05b39f0
#
_cell.length_a   1.000
_cell.length_b   1.000
_cell.length_c   1.000
_cell.angle_alpha   90.00
_cell.angle_beta   90.00
_cell.angle_gamma   90.00
#
_symmetry.space_group_name_H-M   'P 1'
#
loop_
_entity.id
_entity.type
_entity.pdbx_description
1 polymer ?
#
loop_
_entity_poly.entity_id
_entity_poly.type
_entity_poly.pdbx_seq_one_letter_code
_entity_poly.pdbx_strand_id
1 'polypeptide(L)'
;MPLSLAAEQEFRDMLRVFRAAHAGVVAPTGQGKALEAWVLMKLAHTVHKRMFTRWSVSLRRGDGSLLPQGATFDLSSQRSRIQPSSPTAPCYVLLEHRRKPKWRLELHGSVQWMGRSGATHEIDVSVLPARIGEAIRNHGGGYPHGLPIAAIECKDKGGIGPLDETRQTLARMFDLTLVTQPVPGWSCRIFETQTNKQWGRRSSRYVAFFAKGTFAIVRAGTFQSGAATLAAHYHINHCGSVYSIANSIRALPSDFRRTLSEIPGY
;
A
#
# COMPACT_ATOMS: atom_id res chain seq x y z
N MET A 1 -11.86 13.28 -9.22
CA MET A 1 -13.27 13.50 -8.83
C MET A 1 -13.34 13.58 -7.31
N PRO A 2 -14.27 14.34 -6.70
CA PRO A 2 -14.50 14.25 -5.27
C PRO A 2 -14.98 12.83 -4.91
N LEU A 3 -14.73 12.39 -3.70
CA LEU A 3 -15.32 11.14 -3.18
C LEU A 3 -16.84 11.21 -3.29
N SER A 4 -17.49 10.08 -3.54
CA SER A 4 -18.95 10.03 -3.39
C SER A 4 -19.35 10.31 -1.94
N LEU A 5 -20.54 10.81 -1.70
CA LEU A 5 -21.03 11.06 -0.34
C LEU A 5 -20.92 9.82 0.55
N ALA A 6 -21.18 8.62 0.01
CA ALA A 6 -21.05 7.37 0.74
C ALA A 6 -19.57 7.06 1.10
N ALA A 7 -18.63 7.25 0.18
CA ALA A 7 -17.21 7.04 0.41
C ALA A 7 -16.65 8.10 1.37
N GLU A 8 -17.12 9.34 1.29
CA GLU A 8 -16.76 10.40 2.22
C GLU A 8 -17.28 10.11 3.64
N GLN A 9 -18.52 9.66 3.76
CA GLN A 9 -19.08 9.27 5.04
C GLN A 9 -18.32 8.08 5.64
N GLU A 10 -18.03 7.05 4.84
CA GLU A 10 -17.22 5.92 5.29
C GLU A 10 -15.83 6.36 5.73
N PHE A 11 -15.20 7.25 4.98
CA PHE A 11 -13.89 7.82 5.35
C PHE A 11 -13.96 8.54 6.69
N ARG A 12 -14.98 9.38 6.90
CA ARG A 12 -15.22 10.06 8.17
C ARG A 12 -15.44 9.07 9.33
N ASP A 13 -16.16 7.98 9.09
CA ASP A 13 -16.41 6.97 10.12
C ASP A 13 -15.14 6.18 10.43
N MET A 14 -14.31 5.86 9.45
CA MET A 14 -13.00 5.26 9.66
C MET A 14 -12.09 6.18 10.49
N LEU A 15 -12.11 7.49 10.20
CA LEU A 15 -11.35 8.45 10.97
C LEU A 15 -11.84 8.57 12.42
N ARG A 16 -13.14 8.44 12.67
CA ARG A 16 -13.69 8.46 14.03
C ARG A 16 -13.11 7.36 14.91
N VAL A 17 -12.78 6.20 14.37
CA VAL A 17 -12.13 5.11 15.10
C VAL A 17 -10.76 5.54 15.63
N PHE A 18 -10.04 6.37 14.87
CA PHE A 18 -8.74 6.92 15.26
C PHE A 18 -8.86 8.28 15.98
N ARG A 19 -10.04 8.88 16.05
CA ARG A 19 -10.29 10.19 16.64
C ARG A 19 -10.09 10.28 18.15
N ALA A 20 -10.27 9.20 18.88
CA ALA A 20 -9.92 9.19 20.30
C ALA A 20 -8.44 9.54 20.50
N ALA A 21 -7.62 9.29 19.45
CA ALA A 21 -6.21 9.63 19.41
C ALA A 21 -5.89 10.80 18.44
N HIS A 22 -6.76 11.10 17.43
CA HIS A 22 -6.39 12.00 16.31
C HIS A 22 -7.58 12.85 15.85
N ALA A 23 -7.65 14.11 16.21
CA ALA A 23 -8.79 15.00 15.98
C ALA A 23 -8.90 15.59 14.55
N GLY A 24 -7.97 15.36 13.66
CA GLY A 24 -8.03 15.90 12.31
C GLY A 24 -7.15 15.13 11.34
N VAL A 25 -7.78 14.38 10.44
CA VAL A 25 -7.12 13.97 9.20
C VAL A 25 -7.58 14.94 8.14
N VAL A 26 -6.70 15.79 7.69
CA VAL A 26 -6.94 16.60 6.50
C VAL A 26 -6.62 15.69 5.31
N ALA A 27 -7.66 15.30 4.59
CA ALA A 27 -7.45 14.65 3.30
C ALA A 27 -6.70 15.64 2.40
N PRO A 28 -5.63 15.21 1.72
CA PRO A 28 -4.92 16.09 0.81
C PRO A 28 -5.90 16.61 -0.25
N THR A 29 -5.84 17.90 -0.55
CA THR A 29 -6.79 18.59 -1.45
C THR A 29 -6.50 18.38 -2.93
N GLY A 30 -5.50 17.56 -3.30
CA GLY A 30 -5.15 17.28 -4.70
C GLY A 30 -6.10 16.28 -5.37
N GLN A 31 -6.24 16.38 -6.71
CA GLN A 31 -6.98 15.41 -7.51
C GLN A 31 -6.36 13.99 -7.31
N GLY A 32 -7.21 13.02 -7.04
CA GLY A 32 -6.79 11.63 -6.79
C GLY A 32 -6.34 11.33 -5.36
N LYS A 33 -5.85 12.31 -4.61
CA LYS A 33 -5.34 12.09 -3.25
C LYS A 33 -6.40 11.69 -2.25
N ALA A 34 -7.65 12.11 -2.43
CA ALA A 34 -8.78 11.68 -1.61
C ALA A 34 -9.04 10.18 -1.75
N LEU A 35 -8.92 9.62 -2.97
CA LEU A 35 -9.05 8.19 -3.22
C LEU A 35 -7.92 7.39 -2.56
N GLU A 36 -6.68 7.86 -2.70
CA GLU A 36 -5.51 7.24 -2.06
C GLU A 36 -5.66 7.21 -0.53
N ALA A 37 -6.03 8.35 0.07
CA ALA A 37 -6.26 8.49 1.51
C ALA A 37 -7.37 7.54 2.00
N TRP A 38 -8.47 7.46 1.25
CA TRP A 38 -9.58 6.56 1.58
C TRP A 38 -9.16 5.10 1.51
N VAL A 39 -8.43 4.68 0.48
CA VAL A 39 -7.91 3.31 0.33
C VAL A 39 -6.95 2.97 1.47
N LEU A 40 -6.00 3.84 1.77
CA LEU A 40 -5.04 3.65 2.85
C LEU A 40 -5.75 3.47 4.20
N MET A 41 -6.68 4.36 4.52
CA MET A 41 -7.44 4.28 5.77
C MET A 41 -8.39 3.09 5.81
N LYS A 42 -8.93 2.64 4.67
CA LYS A 42 -9.73 1.42 4.57
C LYS A 42 -8.94 0.18 4.95
N LEU A 43 -7.68 0.07 4.50
CA LEU A 43 -6.80 -1.03 4.89
C LEU A 43 -6.48 -0.96 6.39
N ALA A 44 -6.06 0.20 6.89
CA ALA A 44 -5.76 0.41 8.30
C ALA A 44 -6.94 0.07 9.22
N HIS A 45 -8.13 0.59 8.88
CA HIS A 45 -9.36 0.34 9.62
C HIS A 45 -9.76 -1.15 9.59
N THR A 46 -9.56 -1.82 8.46
CA THR A 46 -9.85 -3.25 8.34
C THR A 46 -8.98 -4.07 9.29
N VAL A 47 -7.70 -3.77 9.39
CA VAL A 47 -6.80 -4.43 10.35
C VAL A 47 -7.24 -4.11 11.78
N HIS A 48 -7.50 -2.84 12.09
CA HIS A 48 -7.97 -2.42 13.41
C HIS A 48 -9.26 -3.13 13.84
N LYS A 49 -10.25 -3.24 12.93
CA LYS A 49 -11.57 -3.81 13.26
C LYS A 49 -11.63 -5.33 13.18
N ARG A 50 -10.92 -5.95 12.23
CA ARG A 50 -11.06 -7.37 11.90
C ARG A 50 -9.89 -8.23 12.35
N MET A 51 -8.77 -7.62 12.73
CA MET A 51 -7.55 -8.33 13.14
C MET A 51 -7.01 -7.82 14.49
N PHE A 52 -7.82 -7.13 15.28
CA PHE A 52 -7.43 -6.47 16.54
C PHE A 52 -6.82 -7.42 17.58
N THR A 53 -7.13 -8.71 17.53
CA THR A 53 -6.53 -9.73 18.41
C THR A 53 -5.09 -10.07 18.03
N ARG A 54 -4.71 -9.83 16.78
CA ARG A 54 -3.38 -10.16 16.25
C ARG A 54 -2.55 -8.91 16.00
N TRP A 55 -3.16 -7.81 15.55
CA TRP A 55 -2.49 -6.59 15.15
C TRP A 55 -3.02 -5.38 15.91
N SER A 56 -2.12 -4.50 16.29
CA SER A 56 -2.43 -3.12 16.68
C SER A 56 -2.15 -2.18 15.52
N VAL A 57 -2.90 -1.10 15.46
CA VAL A 57 -2.79 -0.07 14.42
C VAL A 57 -2.57 1.26 15.12
N SER A 58 -1.55 1.99 14.70
CA SER A 58 -1.28 3.35 15.19
C SER A 58 -0.90 4.27 14.06
N LEU A 59 -1.26 5.55 14.20
CA LEU A 59 -0.83 6.59 13.28
C LEU A 59 0.49 7.17 13.79
N ARG A 60 1.46 7.32 12.89
CA ARG A 60 2.81 7.80 13.22
C ARG A 60 3.17 9.03 12.41
N ARG A 61 3.95 9.91 13.01
CA ARG A 61 4.67 10.97 12.29
C ARG A 61 5.84 10.39 11.52
N GLY A 62 6.40 11.14 10.61
CA GLY A 62 7.55 10.74 9.80
C GLY A 62 8.82 10.45 10.61
N ASP A 63 8.92 10.91 11.85
CA ASP A 63 9.99 10.57 12.79
C ASP A 63 9.74 9.26 13.58
N GLY A 64 8.61 8.60 13.33
CA GLY A 64 8.21 7.37 14.03
C GLY A 64 7.49 7.58 15.34
N SER A 65 7.39 8.82 15.85
CA SER A 65 6.62 9.13 17.06
C SER A 65 5.12 8.90 16.83
N LEU A 66 4.40 8.60 17.91
CA LEU A 66 2.95 8.52 17.87
C LEU A 66 2.36 9.87 17.46
N LEU A 67 1.44 9.87 16.51
CA LEU A 67 0.75 11.08 16.11
C LEU A 67 -0.07 11.62 17.31
N PRO A 68 0.20 12.84 17.80
CA PRO A 68 -0.51 13.38 18.95
C PRO A 68 -2.01 13.56 18.69
N GLN A 69 -2.78 13.54 19.76
CA GLN A 69 -4.20 13.89 19.68
C GLN A 69 -4.37 15.31 19.11
N GLY A 70 -5.29 15.46 18.18
CA GLY A 70 -5.54 16.74 17.50
C GLY A 70 -4.57 17.10 16.39
N ALA A 71 -3.50 16.33 16.18
CA ALA A 71 -2.57 16.59 15.07
C ALA A 71 -3.15 16.11 13.72
N THR A 72 -2.76 16.80 12.67
CA THR A 72 -3.11 16.41 11.31
C THR A 72 -2.30 15.17 10.88
N PHE A 73 -2.97 14.19 10.28
CA PHE A 73 -2.31 13.09 9.58
C PHE A 73 -1.96 13.55 8.18
N ASP A 74 -0.71 13.95 8.00
CA ASP A 74 -0.22 14.46 6.72
C ASP A 74 0.22 13.29 5.82
N LEU A 75 -0.55 13.05 4.75
CA LEU A 75 -0.17 12.13 3.70
C LEU A 75 0.73 12.83 2.70
N SER A 76 1.74 12.14 2.20
CA SER A 76 2.55 12.69 1.10
C SER A 76 1.65 13.13 -0.06
N SER A 77 1.74 14.41 -0.41
CA SER A 77 0.99 15.01 -1.53
C SER A 77 1.77 14.94 -2.84
N GLN A 78 3.03 14.54 -2.79
CA GLN A 78 3.93 14.50 -3.93
C GLN A 78 4.61 13.14 -4.04
N ARG A 79 4.99 12.77 -5.25
CA ARG A 79 5.85 11.61 -5.55
C ARG A 79 7.12 11.74 -4.74
N SER A 80 7.25 10.97 -3.69
CA SER A 80 8.37 11.17 -2.78
C SER A 80 9.03 9.87 -2.35
N ARG A 81 10.33 10.00 -2.10
CA ARG A 81 11.07 9.02 -1.33
C ARG A 81 10.59 9.02 0.13
N ILE A 82 10.88 7.96 0.87
CA ILE A 82 10.79 8.01 2.33
C ILE A 82 11.75 9.09 2.81
N GLN A 83 11.21 10.10 3.49
CA GLN A 83 11.97 11.26 3.97
C GLN A 83 12.87 10.88 5.15
N PRO A 84 13.92 11.67 5.44
CA PRO A 84 14.66 11.55 6.69
C PRO A 84 13.71 11.64 7.89
N SER A 85 14.13 11.07 9.01
CA SER A 85 13.36 11.15 10.26
C SER A 85 13.12 12.60 10.65
N SER A 86 11.86 13.03 10.61
CA SER A 86 11.44 14.38 10.98
C SER A 86 9.97 14.39 11.38
N PRO A 87 9.57 15.22 12.37
CA PRO A 87 8.16 15.42 12.73
C PRO A 87 7.33 16.04 11.60
N THR A 88 7.96 16.70 10.63
CA THR A 88 7.32 17.33 9.47
C THR A 88 7.32 16.45 8.23
N ALA A 89 7.99 15.29 8.28
CA ALA A 89 7.92 14.31 7.20
C ALA A 89 6.53 13.65 7.17
N PRO A 90 6.08 13.15 5.99
CA PRO A 90 4.77 12.52 5.85
C PRO A 90 4.50 11.45 6.89
N CYS A 91 3.27 11.43 7.38
CA CYS A 91 2.78 10.43 8.32
C CYS A 91 2.61 9.07 7.65
N TYR A 92 2.59 8.02 8.46
CA TYR A 92 2.30 6.67 8.01
C TYR A 92 1.50 5.90 9.06
N VAL A 93 0.90 4.78 8.64
CA VAL A 93 0.22 3.87 9.57
C VAL A 93 1.18 2.75 9.93
N LEU A 94 1.37 2.52 11.22
CA LEU A 94 2.14 1.39 11.74
C LEU A 94 1.18 0.27 12.16
N LEU A 95 1.43 -0.92 11.63
CA LEU A 95 0.80 -2.18 12.04
C LEU A 95 1.82 -2.97 12.85
N GLU A 96 1.47 -3.38 14.06
CA GLU A 96 2.35 -4.15 14.95
C GLU A 96 1.67 -5.44 15.36
N HIS A 97 2.32 -6.58 15.15
CA HIS A 97 1.76 -7.87 15.54
C HIS A 97 1.90 -8.07 17.04
N ARG A 98 0.79 -8.21 17.77
CA ARG A 98 0.73 -8.25 19.24
C ARG A 98 1.56 -9.35 19.90
N ARG A 99 1.73 -10.49 19.25
CA ARG A 99 2.48 -11.65 19.77
C ARG A 99 3.86 -11.84 19.16
N LYS A 100 4.18 -11.07 18.11
CA LYS A 100 5.44 -11.19 17.37
C LYS A 100 6.00 -9.79 17.15
N PRO A 101 6.69 -9.19 18.16
CA PRO A 101 7.07 -7.76 18.12
C PRO A 101 7.99 -7.40 16.94
N LYS A 102 8.70 -8.37 16.36
CA LYS A 102 9.49 -8.14 15.14
C LYS A 102 8.62 -7.95 13.88
N TRP A 103 7.35 -8.35 13.93
CA TRP A 103 6.43 -8.21 12.80
C TRP A 103 5.75 -6.85 12.86
N ARG A 104 6.40 -5.89 12.25
CA ARG A 104 5.94 -4.51 12.15
C ARG A 104 5.94 -4.09 10.70
N LEU A 105 4.85 -3.48 10.25
CA LEU A 105 4.65 -3.04 8.86
C LEU A 105 4.23 -1.58 8.84
N GLU A 106 4.67 -0.87 7.83
CA GLU A 106 4.28 0.51 7.57
C GLU A 106 3.40 0.58 6.32
N LEU A 107 2.26 1.28 6.41
CA LEU A 107 1.44 1.68 5.27
C LEU A 107 1.76 3.13 4.94
N HIS A 108 2.14 3.36 3.70
CA HIS A 108 2.47 4.68 3.18
C HIS A 108 1.60 5.06 1.99
N GLY A 109 1.35 6.36 1.83
CA GLY A 109 0.80 6.95 0.61
C GLY A 109 1.89 7.51 -0.30
N SER A 110 1.74 7.34 -1.61
CA SER A 110 2.56 7.98 -2.66
C SER A 110 4.08 7.82 -2.51
N VAL A 111 4.55 6.60 -2.21
CA VAL A 111 5.99 6.30 -2.11
C VAL A 111 6.55 5.81 -3.44
N GLN A 112 7.68 6.35 -3.84
CA GLN A 112 8.49 5.82 -4.94
C GLN A 112 9.34 4.66 -4.47
N TRP A 113 9.34 3.61 -5.27
CA TRP A 113 10.13 2.39 -5.08
C TRP A 113 11.17 2.27 -6.18
N MET A 114 12.36 1.86 -5.83
CA MET A 114 13.45 1.63 -6.78
C MET A 114 13.31 0.27 -7.45
N GLY A 115 13.16 0.26 -8.76
CA GLY A 115 13.15 -0.94 -9.57
C GLY A 115 14.57 -1.49 -9.83
N ARG A 116 14.64 -2.74 -10.28
CA ARG A 116 15.91 -3.37 -10.70
C ARG A 116 16.56 -2.65 -11.88
N SER A 117 15.78 -1.97 -12.71
CA SER A 117 16.25 -1.15 -13.83
C SER A 117 16.96 0.14 -13.37
N GLY A 118 16.86 0.51 -12.09
CA GLY A 118 17.26 1.80 -11.57
C GLY A 118 16.19 2.90 -11.73
N ALA A 119 15.07 2.60 -12.38
CA ALA A 119 13.94 3.52 -12.43
C ALA A 119 13.16 3.53 -11.11
N THR A 120 12.58 4.67 -10.76
CA THR A 120 11.67 4.77 -9.62
C THR A 120 10.22 4.66 -10.07
N HIS A 121 9.43 3.91 -9.31
CA HIS A 121 8.01 3.69 -9.56
C HIS A 121 7.19 4.20 -8.38
N GLU A 122 6.35 5.19 -8.62
CA GLU A 122 5.38 5.60 -7.60
C GLU A 122 4.31 4.54 -7.42
N ILE A 123 4.00 4.25 -6.16
CA ILE A 123 2.89 3.42 -5.74
C ILE A 123 2.00 4.26 -4.82
N ASP A 124 0.74 4.41 -5.18
CA ASP A 124 -0.19 5.29 -4.48
C ASP A 124 -0.45 4.86 -3.03
N VAL A 125 -0.58 3.55 -2.78
CA VAL A 125 -0.60 2.99 -1.42
C VAL A 125 0.28 1.75 -1.39
N SER A 126 1.27 1.74 -0.50
CA SER A 126 2.20 0.61 -0.38
C SER A 126 2.44 0.19 1.08
N VAL A 127 2.79 -1.08 1.25
CA VAL A 127 3.10 -1.68 2.56
C VAL A 127 4.48 -2.30 2.52
N LEU A 128 5.30 -1.95 3.51
CA LEU A 128 6.66 -2.46 3.67
C LEU A 128 6.94 -2.86 5.13
N PRO A 129 7.96 -3.72 5.38
CA PRO A 129 8.45 -3.98 6.72
C PRO A 129 8.94 -2.69 7.40
N ALA A 130 8.53 -2.44 8.64
CA ALA A 130 8.91 -1.22 9.36
C ALA A 130 10.43 -1.06 9.49
N ARG A 131 11.17 -2.16 9.62
CA ARG A 131 12.65 -2.14 9.64
C ARG A 131 13.27 -1.48 8.41
N ILE A 132 12.61 -1.60 7.23
CA ILE A 132 13.07 -0.97 5.99
C ILE A 132 12.82 0.53 6.05
N GLY A 133 11.61 0.95 6.42
CA GLY A 133 11.29 2.36 6.60
C GLY A 133 12.19 3.04 7.62
N GLU A 134 12.43 2.39 8.76
CA GLU A 134 13.34 2.87 9.81
C GLU A 134 14.79 3.00 9.29
N ALA A 135 15.30 1.98 8.59
CA ALA A 135 16.66 2.03 8.03
C ALA A 135 16.82 3.18 7.02
N ILE A 136 15.84 3.37 6.14
CA ILE A 136 15.84 4.45 5.15
C ILE A 136 15.81 5.82 5.84
N ARG A 137 14.92 6.03 6.80
CA ARG A 137 14.84 7.30 7.56
C ARG A 137 16.14 7.62 8.28
N ASN A 138 16.78 6.61 8.89
CA ASN A 138 18.05 6.77 9.62
C ASN A 138 19.24 7.09 8.70
N HIS A 139 19.17 6.71 7.42
CA HIS A 139 20.19 7.04 6.41
C HIS A 139 19.93 8.37 5.65
N GLY A 140 19.02 9.19 6.15
CA GLY A 140 18.72 10.47 5.49
C GLY A 140 17.71 10.39 4.36
N GLY A 141 16.87 9.37 4.36
CA GLY A 141 15.82 9.14 3.39
C GLY A 141 16.28 8.39 2.15
N GLY A 142 15.32 7.89 1.37
CA GLY A 142 15.63 7.10 0.17
C GLY A 142 14.43 6.36 -0.39
N TYR A 143 14.70 5.42 -1.28
CA TYR A 143 13.71 4.61 -1.97
C TYR A 143 13.78 3.17 -1.45
N PRO A 144 12.66 2.57 -1.01
CA PRO A 144 12.64 1.13 -0.75
C PRO A 144 12.82 0.36 -2.07
N HIS A 145 13.43 -0.81 -1.98
CA HIS A 145 13.70 -1.72 -3.09
C HIS A 145 12.87 -3.01 -2.94
N GLY A 146 12.69 -3.71 -4.03
CA GLY A 146 11.98 -4.99 -4.03
C GLY A 146 10.47 -4.84 -4.12
N LEU A 147 9.75 -5.96 -4.06
CA LEU A 147 8.30 -5.97 -4.18
C LEU A 147 7.63 -5.63 -2.85
N PRO A 148 6.76 -4.60 -2.78
CA PRO A 148 5.98 -4.31 -1.59
C PRO A 148 5.13 -5.52 -1.14
N ILE A 149 4.77 -5.56 0.13
CA ILE A 149 3.79 -6.52 0.67
C ILE A 149 2.40 -6.27 0.09
N ALA A 150 2.07 -4.99 -0.07
CA ALA A 150 0.90 -4.55 -0.81
C ALA A 150 1.28 -3.36 -1.68
N ALA A 151 0.74 -3.30 -2.90
CA ALA A 151 0.87 -2.19 -3.82
C ALA A 151 -0.47 -1.93 -4.47
N ILE A 152 -1.01 -0.75 -4.26
CA ILE A 152 -2.32 -0.35 -4.78
C ILE A 152 -2.15 0.92 -5.60
N GLU A 153 -2.59 0.87 -6.85
CA GLU A 153 -2.72 2.01 -7.74
C GLU A 153 -4.13 2.58 -7.64
N CYS A 154 -4.25 3.88 -7.51
CA CYS A 154 -5.51 4.60 -7.39
C CYS A 154 -5.76 5.46 -8.64
N LYS A 155 -6.88 5.22 -9.33
CA LYS A 155 -7.24 5.93 -10.55
C LYS A 155 -8.57 6.67 -10.36
N ASP A 156 -8.47 7.93 -10.00
CA ASP A 156 -9.64 8.80 -9.81
C ASP A 156 -10.21 9.30 -11.15
N LYS A 157 -10.58 8.35 -12.02
CA LYS A 157 -11.13 8.57 -13.35
C LYS A 157 -12.45 7.83 -13.50
N GLY A 158 -13.52 8.56 -13.85
CA GLY A 158 -14.88 8.02 -13.95
C GLY A 158 -15.15 7.16 -15.19
N GLY A 159 -14.34 7.21 -16.23
CA GLY A 159 -14.54 6.44 -17.46
C GLY A 159 -14.09 4.98 -17.36
N ILE A 160 -14.12 4.26 -18.49
CA ILE A 160 -13.64 2.88 -18.59
C ILE A 160 -12.11 2.88 -18.58
N GLY A 161 -11.51 2.14 -17.66
CA GLY A 161 -10.06 1.96 -17.54
C GLY A 161 -9.51 1.14 -18.70
N PRO A 162 -8.55 1.70 -19.47
CA PRO A 162 -7.96 1.01 -20.59
C PRO A 162 -7.02 -0.10 -20.13
N LEU A 163 -6.78 -1.07 -21.03
CA LEU A 163 -5.84 -2.17 -20.80
C LEU A 163 -4.44 -1.66 -20.42
N ASP A 164 -4.04 -0.51 -20.94
CA ASP A 164 -2.70 0.05 -20.70
C ASP A 164 -2.45 0.45 -19.24
N GLU A 165 -3.47 0.86 -18.49
CA GLU A 165 -3.32 1.11 -17.04
C GLU A 165 -2.91 -0.18 -16.30
N THR A 166 -3.49 -1.32 -16.68
CA THR A 166 -3.12 -2.62 -16.11
C THR A 166 -1.73 -3.06 -16.55
N ARG A 167 -1.37 -2.85 -17.82
CA ARG A 167 -0.03 -3.14 -18.35
C ARG A 167 1.04 -2.32 -17.65
N GLN A 168 0.81 -1.03 -17.44
CA GLN A 168 1.74 -0.14 -16.73
C GLN A 168 1.94 -0.58 -15.28
N THR A 169 0.86 -0.90 -14.56
CA THR A 169 0.94 -1.41 -13.19
C THR A 169 1.73 -2.71 -13.14
N LEU A 170 1.45 -3.63 -14.06
CA LEU A 170 2.16 -4.90 -14.15
C LEU A 170 3.65 -4.71 -14.46
N ALA A 171 4.00 -3.84 -15.40
CA ALA A 171 5.40 -3.55 -15.75
C ALA A 171 6.18 -2.99 -14.54
N ARG A 172 5.59 -2.07 -13.78
CA ARG A 172 6.18 -1.55 -12.54
C ARG A 172 6.43 -2.66 -11.53
N MET A 173 5.43 -3.53 -11.30
CA MET A 173 5.54 -4.64 -10.37
C MET A 173 6.61 -5.65 -10.80
N PHE A 174 6.74 -5.95 -12.09
CA PHE A 174 7.81 -6.79 -12.59
C PHE A 174 9.19 -6.20 -12.38
N ASP A 175 9.35 -4.88 -12.56
CA ASP A 175 10.63 -4.22 -12.31
C ASP A 175 10.99 -4.23 -10.81
N LEU A 176 10.00 -4.24 -9.92
CA LEU A 176 10.18 -4.36 -8.47
C LEU A 176 10.42 -5.80 -7.99
N THR A 177 10.07 -6.82 -8.77
CA THR A 177 10.07 -8.22 -8.34
C THR A 177 11.47 -8.77 -8.03
N LEU A 178 12.49 -8.29 -8.74
CA LEU A 178 13.86 -8.73 -8.60
C LEU A 178 14.77 -7.59 -8.15
N VAL A 179 15.51 -7.83 -7.09
CA VAL A 179 16.55 -6.90 -6.64
C VAL A 179 17.90 -7.40 -7.14
N THR A 180 18.43 -6.75 -8.16
CA THR A 180 19.73 -7.13 -8.76
C THR A 180 20.91 -6.66 -7.91
N GLN A 181 20.75 -5.51 -7.25
CA GLN A 181 21.76 -4.97 -6.33
C GLN A 181 21.06 -4.59 -5.02
N PRO A 182 21.02 -5.52 -4.05
CA PRO A 182 20.34 -5.23 -2.79
C PRO A 182 21.11 -4.17 -2.00
N VAL A 183 20.44 -3.08 -1.69
CA VAL A 183 20.90 -2.16 -0.66
C VAL A 183 20.59 -2.81 0.69
N PRO A 184 21.59 -3.10 1.52
CA PRO A 184 21.37 -3.72 2.82
C PRO A 184 20.38 -2.90 3.67
N GLY A 185 19.36 -3.57 4.22
CA GLY A 185 18.34 -2.94 5.05
C GLY A 185 17.18 -2.27 4.29
N TRP A 186 17.33 -1.96 3.00
CA TRP A 186 16.31 -1.24 2.20
C TRP A 186 15.50 -2.12 1.27
N SER A 187 15.88 -3.38 1.14
CA SER A 187 15.27 -4.31 0.19
C SER A 187 14.17 -5.15 0.83
N CYS A 188 12.95 -5.02 0.31
CA CYS A 188 11.82 -5.87 0.66
C CYS A 188 11.93 -7.20 -0.11
N ARG A 189 12.35 -8.27 0.59
CA ARG A 189 12.60 -9.61 0.02
C ARG A 189 11.67 -10.68 0.57
N ILE A 190 10.54 -10.29 1.13
CA ILE A 190 9.64 -11.21 1.83
C ILE A 190 9.20 -12.36 0.91
N PHE A 191 8.94 -12.04 -0.35
CA PHE A 191 8.50 -13.03 -1.32
C PHE A 191 9.65 -13.79 -1.98
N GLU A 192 10.84 -13.21 -2.04
CA GLU A 192 12.03 -13.84 -2.60
C GLU A 192 12.52 -15.02 -1.77
N THR A 193 12.54 -14.89 -0.44
CA THR A 193 13.02 -15.94 0.45
C THR A 193 12.21 -17.23 0.35
N GLN A 194 10.94 -17.15 -0.03
CA GLN A 194 10.08 -18.33 -0.24
C GLN A 194 10.32 -19.03 -1.57
N THR A 195 10.89 -18.33 -2.54
CA THR A 195 10.98 -18.81 -3.93
C THR A 195 12.41 -18.99 -4.42
N ASN A 196 13.42 -18.48 -3.70
CA ASN A 196 14.83 -18.56 -4.11
C ASN A 196 15.34 -19.97 -4.44
N LYS A 197 14.80 -21.00 -3.79
CA LYS A 197 15.12 -22.39 -4.12
C LYS A 197 14.55 -22.87 -5.47
N GLN A 198 13.71 -22.04 -6.09
CA GLN A 198 12.89 -22.46 -7.23
C GLN A 198 13.03 -21.58 -8.49
N TRP A 199 13.79 -20.49 -8.45
CA TRP A 199 13.89 -19.51 -9.55
C TRP A 199 14.51 -20.01 -10.85
N GLY A 200 15.17 -21.14 -10.83
CA GLY A 200 15.98 -21.57 -11.96
C GLY A 200 15.23 -22.07 -13.20
N ARG A 201 13.93 -22.33 -13.19
CA ARG A 201 13.39 -23.18 -14.26
C ARG A 201 12.02 -22.90 -14.90
N ARG A 202 11.12 -22.00 -14.43
CA ARG A 202 9.81 -21.79 -15.10
C ARG A 202 9.21 -20.40 -14.93
N SER A 203 8.76 -19.79 -16.02
CA SER A 203 8.08 -18.48 -16.10
C SER A 203 6.78 -18.38 -15.28
N SER A 204 6.09 -19.49 -15.01
CA SER A 204 4.89 -19.55 -14.17
C SER A 204 5.10 -19.15 -12.71
N ARG A 205 6.34 -18.96 -12.29
CA ARG A 205 6.69 -18.62 -10.91
C ARG A 205 6.59 -17.15 -10.57
N TYR A 206 6.71 -16.25 -11.58
CA TYR A 206 6.46 -14.81 -11.33
C TYR A 206 5.03 -14.55 -10.85
N VAL A 207 4.08 -15.29 -11.37
CA VAL A 207 2.68 -15.20 -10.95
C VAL A 207 2.51 -15.58 -9.47
N ALA A 208 3.31 -16.52 -8.96
CA ALA A 208 3.26 -16.93 -7.57
C ALA A 208 3.65 -15.81 -6.57
N PHE A 209 4.48 -14.85 -6.98
CA PHE A 209 4.79 -13.69 -6.14
C PHE A 209 3.58 -12.80 -5.95
N PHE A 210 2.88 -12.51 -7.04
CA PHE A 210 1.69 -11.66 -6.99
C PHE A 210 0.55 -12.32 -6.21
N ALA A 211 0.50 -13.67 -6.19
CA ALA A 211 -0.50 -14.39 -5.41
C ALA A 211 -0.30 -14.29 -3.89
N LYS A 212 0.92 -13.98 -3.42
CA LYS A 212 1.24 -13.89 -1.98
C LYS A 212 1.00 -12.52 -1.38
N GLY A 213 1.12 -11.46 -2.19
CA GLY A 213 0.90 -10.08 -1.77
C GLY A 213 -0.55 -9.63 -1.99
N THR A 214 -0.76 -8.34 -1.74
CA THR A 214 -2.02 -7.64 -2.07
C THR A 214 -1.72 -6.61 -3.14
N PHE A 215 -2.08 -6.91 -4.38
CA PHE A 215 -1.87 -6.01 -5.50
C PHE A 215 -3.21 -5.64 -6.12
N ALA A 216 -3.44 -4.35 -6.33
CA ALA A 216 -4.73 -3.88 -6.81
C ALA A 216 -4.63 -2.61 -7.65
N ILE A 217 -5.63 -2.44 -8.51
CA ILE A 217 -5.95 -1.15 -9.12
C ILE A 217 -7.36 -0.77 -8.63
N VAL A 218 -7.44 0.35 -7.93
CA VAL A 218 -8.70 0.92 -7.43
C VAL A 218 -9.09 2.08 -8.32
N ARG A 219 -10.29 2.02 -8.91
CA ARG A 219 -10.74 2.99 -9.90
C ARG A 219 -12.15 3.52 -9.59
N ALA A 220 -12.35 4.83 -9.81
CA ALA A 220 -13.66 5.45 -9.71
C ALA A 220 -14.63 4.91 -10.78
N GLY A 221 -14.15 4.68 -11.99
CA GLY A 221 -14.89 4.06 -13.10
C GLY A 221 -14.72 2.54 -13.20
N THR A 222 -15.16 1.98 -14.33
CA THR A 222 -15.06 0.54 -14.64
C THR A 222 -13.75 0.17 -15.34
N PHE A 223 -13.58 -1.08 -15.72
CA PHE A 223 -12.45 -1.57 -16.51
C PHE A 223 -12.92 -2.24 -17.80
N GLN A 224 -12.10 -2.19 -18.85
CA GLN A 224 -12.27 -3.02 -20.03
C GLN A 224 -12.12 -4.51 -19.68
N SER A 225 -12.85 -5.38 -20.39
CA SER A 225 -12.79 -6.83 -20.15
C SER A 225 -11.37 -7.40 -20.28
N GLY A 226 -10.61 -6.98 -21.28
CA GLY A 226 -9.22 -7.40 -21.46
C GLY A 226 -8.30 -6.97 -20.32
N ALA A 227 -8.54 -5.80 -19.72
CA ALA A 227 -7.82 -5.33 -18.53
C ALA A 227 -8.11 -6.23 -17.32
N ALA A 228 -9.38 -6.60 -17.11
CA ALA A 228 -9.79 -7.48 -16.04
C ALA A 228 -9.19 -8.89 -16.17
N THR A 229 -9.20 -9.44 -17.39
CA THR A 229 -8.58 -10.76 -17.69
C THR A 229 -7.08 -10.75 -17.40
N LEU A 230 -6.36 -9.71 -17.86
CA LEU A 230 -4.93 -9.57 -17.60
C LEU A 230 -4.62 -9.48 -16.10
N ALA A 231 -5.37 -8.65 -15.39
CA ALA A 231 -5.19 -8.49 -13.94
C ALA A 231 -5.45 -9.78 -13.17
N ALA A 232 -6.54 -10.49 -13.50
CA ALA A 232 -6.88 -11.77 -12.86
C ALA A 232 -5.76 -12.81 -13.04
N HIS A 233 -5.15 -12.87 -14.23
CA HIS A 233 -4.05 -13.80 -14.51
C HIS A 233 -2.83 -13.54 -13.60
N TYR A 234 -2.55 -12.29 -13.28
CA TYR A 234 -1.43 -11.91 -12.41
C TYR A 234 -1.83 -11.62 -10.96
N HIS A 235 -3.00 -12.07 -10.53
CA HIS A 235 -3.52 -11.84 -9.17
C HIS A 235 -3.55 -10.36 -8.74
N ILE A 236 -3.79 -9.47 -9.70
CA ILE A 236 -4.01 -8.04 -9.44
C ILE A 236 -5.52 -7.83 -9.32
N ASN A 237 -5.98 -7.36 -8.18
CA ASN A 237 -7.40 -7.08 -7.97
C ASN A 237 -7.82 -5.82 -8.71
N HIS A 238 -8.86 -5.90 -9.50
CA HIS A 238 -9.54 -4.75 -10.07
C HIS A 238 -10.74 -4.36 -9.20
N CYS A 239 -10.65 -3.19 -8.57
CA CYS A 239 -11.73 -2.60 -7.77
C CYS A 239 -12.29 -1.40 -8.55
N GLY A 240 -13.23 -1.63 -9.45
CA GLY A 240 -13.89 -0.59 -10.25
C GLY A 240 -15.15 -0.04 -9.60
N SER A 241 -15.63 1.09 -10.12
CA SER A 241 -16.88 1.74 -9.69
C SER A 241 -16.97 1.99 -8.18
N VAL A 242 -15.83 2.30 -7.56
CA VAL A 242 -15.72 2.33 -6.08
C VAL A 242 -16.56 3.40 -5.42
N TYR A 243 -16.97 4.43 -6.16
CA TYR A 243 -17.87 5.49 -5.67
C TYR A 243 -19.35 5.16 -5.79
N SER A 244 -19.73 4.27 -6.73
CA SER A 244 -21.13 3.93 -6.95
C SER A 244 -21.57 2.67 -6.20
N ILE A 245 -20.63 1.77 -5.91
CA ILE A 245 -20.91 0.49 -5.25
C ILE A 245 -19.89 0.31 -4.12
N ALA A 246 -20.28 0.63 -2.90
CA ALA A 246 -19.44 0.44 -1.69
C ALA A 246 -18.94 -1.02 -1.53
N ASN A 247 -19.47 -1.94 -2.28
CA ASN A 247 -19.13 -3.36 -2.28
C ASN A 247 -17.96 -3.73 -3.20
N SER A 248 -17.66 -2.94 -4.23
CA SER A 248 -16.62 -3.28 -5.22
C SER A 248 -15.22 -3.33 -4.63
N ILE A 249 -14.97 -2.60 -3.55
CA ILE A 249 -13.69 -2.63 -2.82
C ILE A 249 -13.61 -3.73 -1.75
N ARG A 250 -14.66 -4.53 -1.53
CA ARG A 250 -14.65 -5.55 -0.46
C ARG A 250 -13.57 -6.62 -0.63
N ALA A 251 -13.20 -6.95 -1.85
CA ALA A 251 -12.15 -7.92 -2.13
C ALA A 251 -10.79 -7.44 -1.58
N LEU A 252 -10.44 -6.18 -1.78
CA LEU A 252 -9.14 -5.63 -1.37
C LEU A 252 -8.86 -5.77 0.13
N PRO A 253 -9.75 -5.35 1.07
CA PRO A 253 -9.57 -5.59 2.49
C PRO A 253 -9.48 -7.07 2.86
N SER A 254 -10.20 -7.94 2.16
CA SER A 254 -10.16 -9.38 2.39
C SER A 254 -8.82 -9.98 2.01
N ASP A 255 -8.31 -9.61 0.83
CA ASP A 255 -6.99 -10.05 0.36
C ASP A 255 -5.86 -9.52 1.23
N PHE A 256 -5.98 -8.26 1.67
CA PHE A 256 -4.99 -7.71 2.59
C PHE A 256 -4.93 -8.48 3.91
N ARG A 257 -6.08 -8.86 4.48
CA ARG A 257 -6.12 -9.71 5.68
C ARG A 257 -5.49 -11.08 5.42
N ARG A 258 -5.77 -11.70 4.27
CA ARG A 258 -5.15 -12.97 3.86
C ARG A 258 -3.64 -12.80 3.80
N THR A 259 -3.14 -11.79 3.09
CA THR A 259 -1.71 -11.48 3.00
C THR A 259 -1.08 -11.33 4.39
N LEU A 260 -1.67 -10.54 5.30
CA LEU A 260 -1.16 -10.37 6.66
C LEU A 260 -1.18 -11.67 7.50
N SER A 261 -2.06 -12.62 7.17
CA SER A 261 -2.13 -13.90 7.87
C SER A 261 -1.10 -14.91 7.36
N GLU A 262 -0.68 -14.77 6.10
CA GLU A 262 0.20 -15.70 5.40
C GLU A 262 1.65 -15.20 5.26
N ILE A 263 1.91 -13.94 5.62
CA ILE A 263 3.28 -13.39 5.56
C ILE A 263 4.21 -14.27 6.39
N PRO A 264 5.28 -14.79 5.79
CA PRO A 264 6.32 -15.49 6.54
C PRO A 264 7.00 -14.54 7.51
N GLY A 265 7.39 -15.06 8.66
CA GLY A 265 8.20 -14.29 9.62
C GLY A 265 9.50 -13.80 8.98
N TYR A 266 9.84 -12.58 9.29
CA TYR A 266 11.12 -11.98 8.88
C TYR A 266 12.24 -12.40 9.83
#